data_2fc01cbf4c0d43b607aa12d4436d930c
#
_entry.id   2fc01cbf4c0d43b607aa12d4436d930c
#
_cell.length_a   1.000
_cell.length_b   1.000
_cell.length_c   1.000
_cell.angle_alpha   90.00
_cell.angle_beta   90.00
_cell.angle_gamma   90.00
#
_symmetry.space_group_name_H-M   'P 1'
#
loop_
_entity.id
_entity.type
_entity.pdbx_description
1 polymer ?
#
loop_
_entity_poly.entity_id
_entity_poly.type
_entity_poly.pdbx_seq_one_letter_code
_entity_poly.pdbx_strand_id
1 'polypeptide(L)'
;MKDYKKLTLLHSNDMHGDFLAEQLDDKLVGGISLLSGYINKVRSEEDNVLYAIAGDMFRGSIIDSEFLGLSTIQIMNMLGPDIVTLGNHEVDYGLAHLLFLEKCAEFPIINANLHIKTNGARLFKPCQIIEVDGMKILFIGILTEVALMQCKSDGLIGSFVTLEDAAEEVGRICNTYNAIDIDFTVLLTHIGFEEDKKLAALLDPAWGVDVIIGGHSHTFIDEPAVVNGIPIVQAGTGTDQIGRFDILIDTEENRIESYRWQPVPIDELHCPRDHAIEETIINYKNKTDEKYGRILTKFVRRLTHPTRIRETELGDLFSDVLKDALGVDIFLLGSGSIRNEQLGPVVTKGDLRECFPYDDAVHMVYMTGAHLKTALLRMLRDEALAGAHTEFYQLSKGLEVEYDQATHSFLKFNFEGEPVDDDRVFSVGLQHFHYMNMKDSFCLDLEELRKIHRDRVVSTSCTQIIEESLLSGQHQNAKGEGRLIIHLAE
;
A
#
# COMPACT_ATOMS: atom_id res chain seq x y z
N MET A 1 21.43 -39.18 25.02
CA MET A 1 21.25 -39.25 23.53
C MET A 1 20.70 -37.87 23.20
N LYS A 2 21.33 -37.10 22.30
CA LYS A 2 20.82 -35.78 21.95
C LYS A 2 19.36 -35.90 21.45
N ASP A 3 18.50 -35.03 21.93
CA ASP A 3 17.09 -35.00 21.53
C ASP A 3 16.92 -34.04 20.35
N TYR A 4 16.64 -34.60 19.17
CA TYR A 4 16.45 -33.85 17.94
C TYR A 4 14.98 -33.89 17.53
N LYS A 5 14.42 -32.72 17.24
CA LYS A 5 13.06 -32.59 16.71
C LYS A 5 13.03 -31.89 15.36
N LYS A 6 12.16 -32.35 14.48
CA LYS A 6 11.93 -31.72 13.17
C LYS A 6 10.81 -30.69 13.30
N LEU A 7 11.02 -29.50 12.73
CA LEU A 7 10.02 -28.46 12.51
C LEU A 7 9.99 -28.12 11.02
N THR A 8 8.81 -28.09 10.42
CA THR A 8 8.59 -27.52 9.09
C THR A 8 7.89 -26.17 9.25
N LEU A 9 8.59 -25.09 8.89
CA LEU A 9 8.06 -23.73 8.97
C LEU A 9 7.79 -23.22 7.55
N LEU A 10 6.52 -23.11 7.20
CA LEU A 10 6.05 -22.48 5.97
C LEU A 10 5.86 -20.98 6.21
N HIS A 11 6.17 -20.15 5.21
CA HIS A 11 5.95 -18.72 5.36
C HIS A 11 5.60 -18.01 4.06
N SER A 12 4.76 -16.98 4.19
CA SER A 12 4.46 -15.99 3.16
C SER A 12 4.67 -14.58 3.69
N ASN A 13 4.80 -13.62 2.79
CA ASN A 13 4.88 -12.21 3.08
C ASN A 13 4.33 -11.42 1.89
N ASP A 14 3.90 -10.17 2.11
CA ASP A 14 3.49 -9.25 1.04
C ASP A 14 2.48 -9.88 0.06
N MET A 15 1.43 -10.52 0.61
CA MET A 15 0.42 -11.22 -0.19
C MET A 15 -0.51 -10.26 -0.93
N HIS A 16 -0.72 -9.05 -0.40
CA HIS A 16 -1.44 -7.94 -1.05
C HIS A 16 -2.80 -8.30 -1.66
N GLY A 17 -3.56 -9.18 -1.00
CA GLY A 17 -4.88 -9.58 -1.50
C GLY A 17 -4.83 -10.32 -2.83
N ASP A 18 -3.74 -10.98 -3.15
CA ASP A 18 -3.57 -11.85 -4.32
C ASP A 18 -4.32 -13.18 -4.10
N PHE A 19 -5.66 -13.11 -4.27
CA PHE A 19 -6.54 -14.25 -3.97
C PHE A 19 -6.72 -15.23 -5.12
N LEU A 20 -6.59 -14.75 -6.37
CA LEU A 20 -6.95 -15.50 -7.56
C LEU A 20 -5.71 -16.03 -8.26
N ALA A 21 -5.76 -17.31 -8.66
CA ALA A 21 -4.72 -17.85 -9.52
C ALA A 21 -4.75 -17.19 -10.90
N GLU A 22 -3.58 -16.92 -11.44
CA GLU A 22 -3.40 -16.36 -12.78
C GLU A 22 -3.07 -17.44 -13.80
N GLN A 23 -3.58 -17.27 -15.03
CA GLN A 23 -3.26 -18.16 -16.14
C GLN A 23 -1.93 -17.72 -16.76
N LEU A 24 -0.87 -18.47 -16.50
CA LEU A 24 0.44 -18.29 -17.13
C LEU A 24 0.71 -19.46 -18.06
N ASP A 25 0.83 -19.18 -19.36
CA ASP A 25 0.90 -20.21 -20.39
C ASP A 25 -0.25 -21.22 -20.28
N ASP A 26 0.06 -22.49 -20.06
CA ASP A 26 -0.91 -23.59 -20.00
C ASP A 26 -1.24 -24.03 -18.57
N LYS A 27 -0.85 -23.26 -17.52
CA LYS A 27 -1.08 -23.61 -16.12
C LYS A 27 -1.60 -22.44 -15.29
N LEU A 28 -2.31 -22.74 -14.21
CA LEU A 28 -2.66 -21.79 -13.18
C LEU A 28 -1.51 -21.65 -12.17
N VAL A 29 -1.17 -20.43 -11.80
CA VAL A 29 -0.10 -20.07 -10.86
C VAL A 29 -0.67 -19.15 -9.79
N GLY A 30 -0.21 -19.31 -8.55
CA GLY A 30 -0.64 -18.51 -7.43
C GLY A 30 -2.08 -18.75 -7.00
N GLY A 31 -2.61 -17.78 -6.26
CA GLY A 31 -3.95 -17.83 -5.69
C GLY A 31 -4.05 -18.64 -4.39
N ILE A 32 -4.89 -18.14 -3.48
CA ILE A 32 -5.02 -18.71 -2.13
C ILE A 32 -5.55 -20.16 -2.15
N SER A 33 -6.33 -20.56 -3.15
CA SER A 33 -6.83 -21.94 -3.24
C SER A 33 -5.70 -22.97 -3.42
N LEU A 34 -4.72 -22.66 -4.29
CA LEU A 34 -3.56 -23.52 -4.52
C LEU A 34 -2.59 -23.45 -3.34
N LEU A 35 -2.39 -22.27 -2.78
CA LEU A 35 -1.56 -22.05 -1.58
C LEU A 35 -2.10 -22.85 -0.38
N SER A 36 -3.41 -22.76 -0.11
CA SER A 36 -4.10 -23.56 0.91
C SER A 36 -3.93 -25.05 0.66
N GLY A 37 -4.12 -25.48 -0.57
CA GLY A 37 -3.95 -26.86 -0.95
C GLY A 37 -2.53 -27.39 -0.66
N TYR A 38 -1.50 -26.59 -0.95
CA TYR A 38 -0.11 -26.94 -0.63
C TYR A 38 0.11 -27.03 0.89
N ILE A 39 -0.32 -26.00 1.66
CA ILE A 39 -0.18 -26.00 3.11
C ILE A 39 -0.87 -27.22 3.73
N ASN A 40 -2.12 -27.52 3.33
CA ASN A 40 -2.88 -28.65 3.82
C ASN A 40 -2.23 -30.00 3.45
N LYS A 41 -1.64 -30.08 2.24
CA LYS A 41 -0.87 -31.26 1.83
C LYS A 41 0.31 -31.47 2.76
N VAL A 42 1.14 -30.44 3.00
CA VAL A 42 2.31 -30.55 3.88
C VAL A 42 1.88 -30.93 5.30
N ARG A 43 0.83 -30.28 5.85
CA ARG A 43 0.26 -30.62 7.17
C ARG A 43 -0.27 -32.05 7.26
N SER A 44 -0.69 -32.64 6.15
CA SER A 44 -1.16 -34.06 6.12
C SER A 44 -0.04 -35.08 5.97
N GLU A 45 1.09 -34.68 5.40
CA GLU A 45 2.24 -35.54 5.11
C GLU A 45 3.33 -35.47 6.18
N GLU A 46 3.38 -34.39 6.96
CA GLU A 46 4.42 -34.12 7.94
C GLU A 46 3.87 -33.72 9.29
N ASP A 47 4.57 -34.10 10.36
CA ASP A 47 4.32 -33.65 11.71
C ASP A 47 5.02 -32.26 11.92
N ASN A 48 4.56 -31.53 12.94
CA ASN A 48 5.18 -30.28 13.41
C ASN A 48 5.30 -29.22 12.28
N VAL A 49 4.21 -28.93 11.62
CA VAL A 49 4.13 -27.91 10.56
C VAL A 49 3.48 -26.64 11.09
N LEU A 50 4.17 -25.51 10.96
CA LEU A 50 3.64 -24.18 11.26
C LEU A 50 3.66 -23.33 9.99
N TYR A 51 2.66 -22.44 9.87
CA TYR A 51 2.57 -21.48 8.80
C TYR A 51 2.50 -20.05 9.32
N ALA A 52 3.46 -19.22 8.93
CA ALA A 52 3.62 -17.85 9.38
C ALA A 52 3.45 -16.84 8.23
N ILE A 53 2.89 -15.65 8.50
CA ILE A 53 2.79 -14.55 7.52
C ILE A 53 3.52 -13.33 8.07
N ALA A 54 4.50 -12.83 7.30
CA ALA A 54 5.31 -11.69 7.67
C ALA A 54 4.75 -10.35 7.12
N GLY A 55 3.46 -10.09 7.39
CA GLY A 55 2.77 -8.83 7.08
C GLY A 55 2.32 -8.63 5.65
N ASP A 56 1.63 -7.50 5.43
CA ASP A 56 1.06 -7.05 4.16
C ASP A 56 0.13 -8.08 3.49
N MET A 57 -0.88 -8.50 4.24
CA MET A 57 -1.99 -9.31 3.70
C MET A 57 -2.96 -8.47 2.88
N PHE A 58 -3.10 -7.17 3.24
CA PHE A 58 -4.07 -6.25 2.67
C PHE A 58 -3.50 -5.48 1.47
N ARG A 59 -4.40 -4.82 0.73
CA ARG A 59 -4.13 -3.97 -0.43
C ARG A 59 -3.58 -4.71 -1.64
N GLY A 60 -4.16 -4.43 -2.80
CA GLY A 60 -3.78 -4.98 -4.10
C GLY A 60 -4.96 -5.52 -4.88
N SER A 61 -6.06 -5.91 -4.23
CA SER A 61 -7.26 -6.36 -4.94
C SER A 61 -8.50 -5.52 -4.63
N ILE A 62 -9.43 -5.50 -5.59
CA ILE A 62 -10.75 -4.88 -5.40
C ILE A 62 -11.55 -5.65 -4.34
N ILE A 63 -11.35 -6.98 -4.23
CA ILE A 63 -11.98 -7.82 -3.21
C ILE A 63 -11.59 -7.35 -1.81
N ASP A 64 -10.32 -7.05 -1.59
CA ASP A 64 -9.85 -6.52 -0.31
C ASP A 64 -10.42 -5.12 -0.05
N SER A 65 -10.24 -4.20 -1.01
CA SER A 65 -10.58 -2.78 -0.88
C SER A 65 -12.07 -2.55 -0.70
N GLU A 66 -12.93 -3.33 -1.37
CA GLU A 66 -14.39 -3.20 -1.29
C GLU A 66 -14.93 -3.50 0.11
N PHE A 67 -14.32 -4.47 0.79
CA PHE A 67 -14.73 -4.89 2.12
C PHE A 67 -13.78 -4.40 3.22
N LEU A 68 -12.89 -3.44 2.90
CA LEU A 68 -11.96 -2.82 3.83
C LEU A 68 -11.16 -3.84 4.65
N GLY A 69 -10.66 -4.89 4.01
CA GLY A 69 -9.88 -5.95 4.64
C GLY A 69 -10.69 -7.07 5.32
N LEU A 70 -12.02 -6.93 5.50
CA LEU A 70 -12.81 -7.98 6.14
C LEU A 70 -12.85 -9.28 5.31
N SER A 71 -12.93 -9.16 3.98
CA SER A 71 -12.82 -10.29 3.05
C SER A 71 -11.49 -11.00 3.19
N THR A 72 -10.40 -10.25 3.31
CA THR A 72 -9.05 -10.77 3.52
C THR A 72 -8.98 -11.56 4.82
N ILE A 73 -9.45 -11.00 5.94
CA ILE A 73 -9.46 -11.73 7.22
C ILE A 73 -10.29 -13.02 7.13
N GLN A 74 -11.45 -13.00 6.48
CA GLN A 74 -12.27 -14.22 6.33
C GLN A 74 -11.57 -15.29 5.47
N ILE A 75 -10.89 -14.88 4.39
CA ILE A 75 -10.10 -15.78 3.56
C ILE A 75 -8.89 -16.32 4.35
N MET A 76 -8.20 -15.47 5.11
CA MET A 76 -7.08 -15.88 5.96
C MET A 76 -7.51 -16.80 7.10
N ASN A 77 -8.69 -16.61 7.70
CA ASN A 77 -9.25 -17.57 8.68
C ASN A 77 -9.42 -18.96 8.06
N MET A 78 -9.82 -19.06 6.79
CA MET A 78 -9.90 -20.35 6.10
C MET A 78 -8.52 -20.92 5.73
N LEU A 79 -7.57 -20.06 5.36
CA LEU A 79 -6.19 -20.44 5.06
C LEU A 79 -5.47 -20.96 6.31
N GLY A 80 -5.82 -20.43 7.49
CA GLY A 80 -5.39 -20.91 8.79
C GLY A 80 -3.90 -20.73 9.08
N PRO A 81 -3.33 -19.52 9.02
CA PRO A 81 -1.99 -19.26 9.51
C PRO A 81 -1.92 -19.47 11.03
N ASP A 82 -0.81 -20.02 11.50
CA ASP A 82 -0.58 -20.22 12.95
C ASP A 82 -0.16 -18.92 13.64
N ILE A 83 0.43 -17.99 12.89
CA ILE A 83 0.92 -16.70 13.39
C ILE A 83 1.07 -15.68 12.27
N VAL A 84 0.77 -14.41 12.54
CA VAL A 84 0.90 -13.29 11.60
C VAL A 84 1.52 -12.10 12.29
N THR A 85 2.43 -11.36 11.62
CA THR A 85 2.81 -10.01 12.04
C THR A 85 2.14 -8.95 11.16
N LEU A 86 2.16 -7.70 11.63
CA LEU A 86 1.65 -6.59 10.85
C LEU A 86 2.68 -6.14 9.79
N GLY A 87 2.19 -5.75 8.63
CA GLY A 87 2.92 -4.93 7.66
C GLY A 87 2.38 -3.50 7.63
N ASN A 88 2.83 -2.71 6.64
CA ASN A 88 2.40 -1.32 6.54
C ASN A 88 0.99 -1.17 5.95
N HIS A 89 0.54 -2.08 5.14
CA HIS A 89 -0.79 -2.00 4.54
C HIS A 89 -1.91 -2.45 5.47
N GLU A 90 -1.61 -3.10 6.61
CA GLU A 90 -2.61 -3.41 7.62
C GLU A 90 -3.24 -2.16 8.25
N VAL A 91 -2.54 -1.01 8.22
CA VAL A 91 -3.05 0.24 8.81
C VAL A 91 -3.77 1.16 7.81
N ASP A 92 -3.79 0.82 6.53
CA ASP A 92 -4.34 1.65 5.45
C ASP A 92 -5.84 1.96 5.59
N TYR A 93 -6.59 1.11 6.25
CA TYR A 93 -8.01 1.33 6.56
C TYR A 93 -8.23 2.06 7.89
N GLY A 94 -7.16 2.53 8.51
CA GLY A 94 -7.17 3.23 9.79
C GLY A 94 -7.09 2.30 11.00
N LEU A 95 -6.53 2.84 12.10
CA LEU A 95 -6.24 2.04 13.28
C LEU A 95 -7.47 1.44 13.93
N ALA A 96 -8.55 2.21 14.07
CA ALA A 96 -9.78 1.71 14.69
C ALA A 96 -10.35 0.52 13.91
N HIS A 97 -10.21 0.55 12.59
CA HIS A 97 -10.64 -0.53 11.73
C HIS A 97 -9.70 -1.75 11.82
N LEU A 98 -8.38 -1.53 11.89
CA LEU A 98 -7.42 -2.60 12.13
C LEU A 98 -7.70 -3.35 13.43
N LEU A 99 -8.00 -2.64 14.53
CA LEU A 99 -8.37 -3.26 15.79
C LEU A 99 -9.69 -4.06 15.71
N PHE A 100 -10.61 -3.63 14.85
CA PHE A 100 -11.81 -4.41 14.55
C PHE A 100 -11.45 -5.68 13.75
N LEU A 101 -10.62 -5.58 12.73
CA LEU A 101 -10.17 -6.72 11.91
C LEU A 101 -9.39 -7.74 12.75
N GLU A 102 -8.56 -7.28 13.70
CA GLU A 102 -7.84 -8.14 14.64
C GLU A 102 -8.81 -8.98 15.49
N LYS A 103 -9.97 -8.43 15.88
CA LYS A 103 -11.01 -9.19 16.59
C LYS A 103 -11.77 -10.18 15.70
N CYS A 104 -11.76 -9.98 14.39
CA CYS A 104 -12.36 -10.91 13.42
C CYS A 104 -11.39 -12.02 13.01
N ALA A 105 -10.10 -11.86 13.25
CA ALA A 105 -9.08 -12.88 12.95
C ALA A 105 -9.17 -14.04 13.96
N GLU A 106 -9.13 -15.29 13.45
CA GLU A 106 -9.09 -16.52 14.23
C GLU A 106 -7.66 -17.01 14.49
N PHE A 107 -6.67 -16.23 14.08
CA PHE A 107 -5.24 -16.46 14.25
C PHE A 107 -4.60 -15.31 15.03
N PRO A 108 -3.49 -15.54 15.75
CA PRO A 108 -2.81 -14.49 16.48
C PRO A 108 -2.09 -13.52 15.55
N ILE A 109 -2.33 -12.23 15.78
CA ILE A 109 -1.60 -11.13 15.14
C ILE A 109 -0.69 -10.52 16.21
N ILE A 110 0.62 -10.44 15.93
CA ILE A 110 1.63 -9.95 16.87
C ILE A 110 2.35 -8.72 16.32
N ASN A 111 2.70 -7.80 17.23
CA ASN A 111 3.60 -6.69 16.93
C ASN A 111 4.19 -6.12 18.22
N ALA A 112 5.51 -6.06 18.32
CA ALA A 112 6.20 -5.66 19.55
C ALA A 112 6.42 -4.15 19.64
N ASN A 113 6.43 -3.43 18.54
CA ASN A 113 6.89 -2.04 18.48
C ASN A 113 5.83 -1.00 18.08
N LEU A 114 4.55 -1.37 18.09
CA LEU A 114 3.45 -0.44 17.88
C LEU A 114 2.82 -0.02 19.22
N HIS A 115 3.02 1.23 19.62
CA HIS A 115 2.60 1.73 20.94
C HIS A 115 1.64 2.91 20.82
N ILE A 116 0.78 3.07 21.82
CA ILE A 116 -0.06 4.27 22.00
C ILE A 116 0.80 5.39 22.58
N LYS A 117 0.88 6.54 21.89
CA LYS A 117 1.70 7.69 22.30
C LYS A 117 1.44 8.20 23.71
N THR A 118 0.18 8.19 24.13
CA THR A 118 -0.23 8.87 25.38
C THR A 118 0.16 8.11 26.63
N ASN A 119 0.30 6.79 26.56
CA ASN A 119 0.54 5.95 27.74
C ASN A 119 1.60 4.86 27.54
N GLY A 120 2.22 4.76 26.34
CA GLY A 120 3.23 3.75 26.01
C GLY A 120 2.71 2.31 26.00
N ALA A 121 1.39 2.10 26.05
CA ALA A 121 0.83 0.75 25.98
C ALA A 121 0.96 0.17 24.55
N ARG A 122 1.31 -1.11 24.44
CA ARG A 122 1.31 -1.81 23.16
C ARG A 122 -0.11 -1.99 22.65
N LEU A 123 -0.29 -1.85 21.35
CA LEU A 123 -1.57 -2.09 20.68
C LEU A 123 -1.85 -3.56 20.44
N PHE A 124 -0.80 -4.35 20.23
CA PHE A 124 -0.87 -5.78 19.96
C PHE A 124 -0.04 -6.56 20.98
N LYS A 125 -0.23 -7.88 21.03
CA LYS A 125 0.68 -8.76 21.74
C LYS A 125 2.06 -8.67 21.07
N PRO A 126 3.16 -8.50 21.81
CA PRO A 126 4.49 -8.36 21.22
C PRO A 126 5.00 -9.66 20.62
N CYS A 127 4.58 -10.77 21.15
CA CYS A 127 5.06 -12.11 20.84
C CYS A 127 4.00 -13.16 21.18
N GLN A 128 4.20 -14.37 20.66
CA GLN A 128 3.39 -15.54 20.94
C GLN A 128 4.28 -16.77 21.06
N ILE A 129 4.06 -17.61 22.06
CA ILE A 129 4.64 -18.94 22.12
C ILE A 129 3.63 -19.92 21.54
N ILE A 130 4.11 -20.72 20.58
CA ILE A 130 3.36 -21.86 20.02
C ILE A 130 4.05 -23.13 20.46
N GLU A 131 3.29 -24.03 21.06
CA GLU A 131 3.80 -25.34 21.47
C GLU A 131 3.39 -26.41 20.45
N VAL A 132 4.36 -27.11 19.89
CA VAL A 132 4.17 -28.20 18.95
C VAL A 132 5.10 -29.37 19.28
N ASP A 133 4.55 -30.56 19.50
CA ASP A 133 5.26 -31.75 19.93
C ASP A 133 6.17 -31.54 21.17
N GLY A 134 5.69 -30.68 22.10
CA GLY A 134 6.43 -30.31 23.32
C GLY A 134 7.59 -29.32 23.08
N MET A 135 7.83 -28.86 21.85
CA MET A 135 8.73 -27.72 21.56
C MET A 135 7.98 -26.41 21.78
N LYS A 136 8.62 -25.45 22.42
CA LYS A 136 8.12 -24.08 22.59
C LYS A 136 8.82 -23.14 21.62
N ILE A 137 8.07 -22.64 20.68
CA ILE A 137 8.56 -21.75 19.63
C ILE A 137 8.08 -20.34 19.93
N LEU A 138 9.01 -19.42 20.14
CA LEU A 138 8.73 -18.01 20.41
C LEU A 138 8.71 -17.21 19.10
N PHE A 139 7.59 -16.61 18.76
CA PHE A 139 7.46 -15.67 17.65
C PHE A 139 7.41 -14.23 18.18
N ILE A 140 8.17 -13.32 17.58
CA ILE A 140 8.21 -11.88 17.91
C ILE A 140 7.95 -11.09 16.63
N GLY A 141 6.98 -10.16 16.64
CA GLY A 141 6.60 -9.35 15.48
C GLY A 141 7.25 -7.97 15.48
N ILE A 142 7.89 -7.56 14.37
CA ILE A 142 8.52 -6.24 14.22
C ILE A 142 8.05 -5.57 12.91
N LEU A 143 7.64 -4.30 12.99
CA LEU A 143 7.17 -3.51 11.87
C LEU A 143 8.16 -2.40 11.50
N THR A 144 8.11 -1.90 10.26
CA THR A 144 8.97 -0.80 9.80
C THR A 144 8.54 0.56 10.37
N GLU A 145 9.54 1.41 10.62
CA GLU A 145 9.33 2.81 11.01
C GLU A 145 8.60 3.60 9.89
N VAL A 146 8.85 3.29 8.63
CA VAL A 146 8.22 3.96 7.47
C VAL A 146 6.72 3.72 7.42
N ALA A 147 6.26 2.53 7.75
CA ALA A 147 4.82 2.22 7.83
C ALA A 147 4.11 3.07 8.89
N LEU A 148 4.76 3.24 10.03
CA LEU A 148 4.25 4.09 11.10
C LEU A 148 4.20 5.57 10.71
N MET A 149 5.04 6.01 9.75
CA MET A 149 4.98 7.38 9.22
C MET A 149 3.73 7.64 8.38
N GLN A 150 3.19 6.65 7.70
CA GLN A 150 1.93 6.77 6.95
C GLN A 150 0.72 6.88 7.88
N CYS A 151 0.80 6.32 9.09
CA CYS A 151 -0.23 6.42 10.12
C CYS A 151 -0.25 7.77 10.87
N LYS A 152 0.55 8.76 10.49
CA LYS A 152 0.63 10.07 11.16
C LYS A 152 -0.67 10.87 11.19
N SER A 153 -1.67 10.49 10.40
CA SER A 153 -3.00 11.11 10.45
C SER A 153 -3.75 10.84 11.76
N ASP A 154 -3.49 9.71 12.42
CA ASP A 154 -4.02 9.41 13.74
C ASP A 154 -3.00 9.81 14.81
N GLY A 155 -3.08 11.05 15.30
CA GLY A 155 -2.19 11.59 16.33
C GLY A 155 -2.05 10.79 17.63
N LEU A 156 -2.66 9.60 17.69
CA LEU A 156 -2.68 8.67 18.81
C LEU A 156 -1.60 7.57 18.73
N ILE A 157 -1.09 7.26 17.52
CA ILE A 157 -0.13 6.18 17.35
C ILE A 157 1.28 6.71 17.31
N GLY A 158 2.12 6.04 17.95
CA GLY A 158 3.42 5.64 17.67
C GLY A 158 4.53 6.41 18.32
N SER A 159 5.31 5.71 19.08
CA SER A 159 6.73 6.01 19.13
C SER A 159 7.37 5.32 17.93
N PHE A 160 8.13 6.09 17.15
CA PHE A 160 9.04 5.51 16.20
C PHE A 160 10.08 4.72 16.96
N VAL A 161 10.28 3.49 16.56
CA VAL A 161 11.32 2.66 17.10
C VAL A 161 12.39 2.60 16.02
N THR A 162 13.60 3.04 16.34
CA THR A 162 14.77 2.84 15.49
C THR A 162 15.10 1.35 15.40
N LEU A 163 16.01 0.95 14.52
CA LEU A 163 16.45 -0.44 14.48
C LEU A 163 17.12 -0.87 15.79
N GLU A 164 17.86 0.04 16.44
CA GLU A 164 18.46 -0.17 17.75
C GLU A 164 17.41 -0.41 18.83
N ASP A 165 16.36 0.43 18.86
CA ASP A 165 15.24 0.26 19.79
C ASP A 165 14.51 -1.08 19.52
N ALA A 166 14.34 -1.47 18.26
CA ALA A 166 13.74 -2.75 17.88
C ALA A 166 14.58 -3.93 18.38
N ALA A 167 15.91 -3.86 18.23
CA ALA A 167 16.82 -4.86 18.76
C ALA A 167 16.72 -4.95 20.30
N GLU A 168 16.71 -3.81 21.01
CA GLU A 168 16.53 -3.78 22.46
C GLU A 168 15.18 -4.37 22.89
N GLU A 169 14.12 -4.13 22.11
CA GLU A 169 12.79 -4.71 22.38
C GLU A 169 12.80 -6.23 22.21
N VAL A 170 13.44 -6.74 21.17
CA VAL A 170 13.65 -8.19 20.99
C VAL A 170 14.40 -8.77 22.20
N GLY A 171 15.51 -8.15 22.61
CA GLY A 171 16.28 -8.58 23.78
C GLY A 171 15.46 -8.57 25.07
N ARG A 172 14.63 -7.56 25.28
CA ARG A 172 13.73 -7.47 26.44
C ARG A 172 12.71 -8.61 26.46
N ILE A 173 12.14 -8.95 25.29
CA ILE A 173 11.20 -10.06 25.18
C ILE A 173 11.90 -11.38 25.43
N CYS A 174 13.01 -11.67 24.75
CA CYS A 174 13.78 -12.90 24.97
C CYS A 174 14.18 -13.06 26.44
N ASN A 175 14.70 -12.01 27.09
CA ASN A 175 15.07 -12.03 28.50
C ASN A 175 13.87 -12.25 29.45
N THR A 176 12.66 -11.80 29.07
CA THR A 176 11.46 -12.05 29.86
C THR A 176 11.12 -13.54 29.91
N TYR A 177 11.45 -14.27 28.87
CA TYR A 177 11.19 -15.71 28.75
C TYR A 177 12.39 -16.60 29.10
N ASN A 178 13.51 -16.03 29.57
CA ASN A 178 14.69 -16.81 30.01
C ASN A 178 14.42 -17.85 31.08
N ALA A 179 13.33 -17.69 31.87
CA ALA A 179 12.91 -18.69 32.87
C ALA A 179 12.08 -19.83 32.25
N ILE A 180 11.68 -19.71 31.01
CA ILE A 180 10.97 -20.69 30.21
C ILE A 180 11.98 -21.28 29.23
N ASP A 181 12.04 -22.59 29.16
CA ASP A 181 12.85 -23.26 28.15
C ASP A 181 12.20 -23.07 26.77
N ILE A 182 12.74 -22.13 25.97
CA ILE A 182 12.34 -21.84 24.61
C ILE A 182 13.28 -22.61 23.69
N ASP A 183 12.71 -23.51 22.89
CA ASP A 183 13.50 -24.38 22.00
C ASP A 183 13.90 -23.68 20.70
N PHE A 184 13.10 -22.68 20.27
CA PHE A 184 13.31 -22.00 18.99
C PHE A 184 12.67 -20.60 18.97
N THR A 185 13.40 -19.58 18.45
CA THR A 185 12.91 -18.20 18.40
C THR A 185 12.89 -17.68 16.95
N VAL A 186 11.74 -17.20 16.52
CA VAL A 186 11.48 -16.64 15.17
C VAL A 186 11.14 -15.15 15.28
N LEU A 187 11.86 -14.32 14.56
CA LEU A 187 11.41 -12.95 14.31
C LEU A 187 10.58 -12.92 13.02
N LEU A 188 9.35 -12.43 13.13
CA LEU A 188 8.52 -12.07 11.98
C LEU A 188 8.63 -10.56 11.78
N THR A 189 9.35 -10.15 10.74
CA THR A 189 9.67 -8.75 10.52
C THR A 189 8.98 -8.23 9.25
N HIS A 190 8.60 -6.95 9.27
CA HIS A 190 8.12 -6.29 8.06
C HIS A 190 8.83 -4.94 7.89
N ILE A 191 10.17 -5.02 7.74
CA ILE A 191 11.07 -3.85 7.70
C ILE A 191 11.92 -3.78 6.43
N GLY A 192 11.88 -4.82 5.59
CA GLY A 192 12.66 -4.95 4.38
C GLY A 192 13.98 -5.71 4.57
N PHE A 193 14.41 -6.41 3.52
CA PHE A 193 15.50 -7.39 3.57
C PHE A 193 16.85 -6.80 4.00
N GLU A 194 17.17 -5.57 3.55
CA GLU A 194 18.41 -4.90 3.96
C GLU A 194 18.35 -4.44 5.43
N GLU A 195 17.17 -4.04 5.91
CA GLU A 195 16.97 -3.67 7.31
C GLU A 195 16.97 -4.92 8.21
N ASP A 196 16.45 -6.06 7.74
CA ASP A 196 16.55 -7.34 8.45
C ASP A 196 18.00 -7.76 8.71
N LYS A 197 18.89 -7.56 7.72
CA LYS A 197 20.33 -7.83 7.89
C LYS A 197 20.98 -6.90 8.93
N LYS A 198 20.61 -5.63 8.94
CA LYS A 198 21.09 -4.67 9.93
C LYS A 198 20.55 -5.02 11.32
N LEU A 199 19.26 -5.36 11.43
CA LEU A 199 18.68 -5.83 12.69
C LEU A 199 19.42 -7.06 13.21
N ALA A 200 19.61 -8.09 12.38
CA ALA A 200 20.33 -9.30 12.75
C ALA A 200 21.76 -9.02 13.27
N ALA A 201 22.45 -8.03 12.70
CA ALA A 201 23.77 -7.61 13.15
C ALA A 201 23.79 -6.93 14.53
N LEU A 202 22.65 -6.35 14.95
CA LEU A 202 22.48 -5.68 16.25
C LEU A 202 22.05 -6.66 17.37
N LEU A 203 21.53 -7.85 17.01
CA LEU A 203 21.05 -8.81 18.01
C LEU A 203 22.22 -9.44 18.78
N ASP A 204 22.09 -9.48 20.10
CA ASP A 204 23.03 -10.23 20.93
C ASP A 204 22.78 -11.74 20.74
N PRO A 205 23.79 -12.54 20.40
CA PRO A 205 23.65 -13.99 20.26
C PRO A 205 23.10 -14.68 21.52
N ALA A 206 23.30 -14.09 22.71
CA ALA A 206 22.77 -14.61 23.96
C ALA A 206 21.22 -14.55 24.06
N TRP A 207 20.55 -13.80 23.18
CA TRP A 207 19.09 -13.76 23.14
C TRP A 207 18.47 -14.95 22.42
N GLY A 208 19.26 -15.75 21.71
CA GLY A 208 18.83 -17.01 21.11
C GLY A 208 17.82 -16.83 19.97
N VAL A 209 17.98 -15.79 19.13
CA VAL A 209 17.17 -15.66 17.92
C VAL A 209 17.72 -16.57 16.84
N ASP A 210 16.88 -17.47 16.32
CA ASP A 210 17.29 -18.55 15.40
C ASP A 210 17.05 -18.23 13.94
N VAL A 211 15.99 -17.49 13.61
CA VAL A 211 15.62 -17.16 12.23
C VAL A 211 14.87 -15.83 12.14
N ILE A 212 15.06 -15.11 11.04
CA ILE A 212 14.26 -13.95 10.65
C ILE A 212 13.48 -14.28 9.38
N ILE A 213 12.16 -14.14 9.44
CA ILE A 213 11.26 -14.19 8.27
C ILE A 213 10.77 -12.78 8.03
N GLY A 214 11.20 -12.17 6.93
CA GLY A 214 10.96 -10.78 6.59
C GLY A 214 9.90 -10.56 5.52
N GLY A 215 9.53 -9.29 5.34
CA GLY A 215 8.64 -8.78 4.30
C GLY A 215 8.99 -7.34 3.89
N HIS A 216 8.06 -6.62 3.27
CA HIS A 216 8.11 -5.22 2.88
C HIS A 216 8.89 -4.92 1.58
N SER A 217 10.04 -5.51 1.36
CA SER A 217 10.87 -5.23 0.18
C SER A 217 10.56 -6.12 -1.02
N HIS A 218 9.61 -7.05 -0.89
CA HIS A 218 9.21 -8.02 -1.92
C HIS A 218 10.42 -8.83 -2.47
N THR A 219 11.41 -9.07 -1.63
CA THR A 219 12.64 -9.70 -2.06
C THR A 219 12.43 -11.19 -2.24
N PHE A 220 12.62 -11.69 -3.47
CA PHE A 220 12.69 -13.12 -3.73
C PHE A 220 14.14 -13.57 -3.57
N ILE A 221 14.36 -14.61 -2.76
CA ILE A 221 15.70 -15.17 -2.53
C ILE A 221 15.70 -16.66 -2.81
N ASP A 222 16.82 -17.16 -3.35
CA ASP A 222 17.03 -18.60 -3.59
C ASP A 222 17.69 -19.27 -2.40
N GLU A 223 18.50 -18.52 -1.63
CA GLU A 223 19.22 -19.02 -0.46
C GLU A 223 19.15 -18.00 0.68
N PRO A 224 19.02 -18.45 1.95
CA PRO A 224 19.00 -17.57 3.11
C PRO A 224 20.26 -16.70 3.20
N ALA A 225 20.12 -15.41 3.47
CA ALA A 225 21.23 -14.60 3.93
C ALA A 225 21.52 -14.93 5.40
N VAL A 226 22.78 -15.08 5.76
CA VAL A 226 23.16 -15.37 7.15
C VAL A 226 23.93 -14.18 7.71
N VAL A 227 23.42 -13.57 8.75
CA VAL A 227 24.06 -12.46 9.47
C VAL A 227 24.05 -12.79 10.95
N ASN A 228 25.19 -12.64 11.61
CA ASN A 228 25.37 -12.97 13.04
C ASN A 228 24.95 -14.42 13.41
N GLY A 229 25.06 -15.34 12.43
CA GLY A 229 24.63 -16.73 12.58
C GLY A 229 23.12 -16.95 12.37
N ILE A 230 22.33 -15.91 12.13
CA ILE A 230 20.90 -15.95 11.96
C ILE A 230 20.55 -16.00 10.46
N PRO A 231 19.90 -17.06 9.96
CA PRO A 231 19.35 -17.09 8.60
C PRO A 231 18.15 -16.13 8.47
N ILE A 232 18.16 -15.39 7.36
CA ILE A 232 17.15 -14.38 7.01
C ILE A 232 16.51 -14.78 5.69
N VAL A 233 15.19 -14.87 5.64
CA VAL A 233 14.44 -15.34 4.48
C VAL A 233 13.27 -14.41 4.13
N GLN A 234 12.95 -14.33 2.83
CA GLN A 234 11.73 -13.72 2.27
C GLN A 234 11.29 -14.55 1.07
N ALA A 235 9.98 -14.56 0.78
CA ALA A 235 9.40 -15.34 -0.30
C ALA A 235 8.87 -14.48 -1.47
N GLY A 236 9.40 -13.28 -1.68
CA GLY A 236 8.95 -12.39 -2.75
C GLY A 236 7.66 -11.65 -2.39
N THR A 237 6.67 -11.67 -3.27
CA THR A 237 5.35 -11.04 -3.10
C THR A 237 4.26 -11.92 -3.71
N GLY A 238 3.00 -11.69 -3.34
CA GLY A 238 1.86 -12.45 -3.86
C GLY A 238 1.77 -13.87 -3.33
N THR A 239 1.19 -14.75 -4.13
CA THR A 239 0.91 -16.15 -3.79
C THR A 239 1.56 -17.16 -4.74
N ASP A 240 2.41 -16.69 -5.66
CA ASP A 240 3.05 -17.56 -6.68
C ASP A 240 4.06 -18.54 -6.08
N GLN A 241 4.50 -18.28 -4.88
CA GLN A 241 5.45 -19.09 -4.12
C GLN A 241 5.19 -19.00 -2.62
N ILE A 242 5.71 -19.98 -1.90
CA ILE A 242 5.77 -20.04 -0.44
C ILE A 242 7.19 -20.39 -0.01
N GLY A 243 7.70 -19.77 1.03
CA GLY A 243 8.95 -20.20 1.66
C GLY A 243 8.73 -21.45 2.50
N ARG A 244 9.61 -22.43 2.35
CA ARG A 244 9.62 -23.65 3.16
C ARG A 244 10.95 -23.83 3.85
N PHE A 245 10.90 -23.90 5.16
CA PHE A 245 12.04 -24.12 6.04
C PHE A 245 11.88 -25.46 6.75
N ASP A 246 12.67 -26.47 6.38
CA ASP A 246 12.75 -27.76 7.08
C ASP A 246 13.92 -27.66 8.07
N ILE A 247 13.65 -27.71 9.35
CA ILE A 247 14.61 -27.43 10.44
C ILE A 247 14.73 -28.65 11.32
N LEU A 248 15.97 -29.01 11.68
CA LEU A 248 16.29 -29.95 12.75
C LEU A 248 16.80 -29.19 13.96
N ILE A 249 16.08 -29.27 15.06
CA ILE A 249 16.36 -28.55 16.30
C ILE A 249 17.01 -29.51 17.31
N ASP A 250 18.13 -29.11 17.92
CA ASP A 250 18.70 -29.73 19.12
C ASP A 250 18.01 -29.11 20.34
N THR A 251 17.06 -29.83 20.93
CA THR A 251 16.24 -29.31 22.05
C THR A 251 16.98 -29.36 23.40
N GLU A 252 18.18 -29.97 23.49
CA GLU A 252 19.04 -29.89 24.67
C GLU A 252 19.87 -28.58 24.66
N GLU A 253 20.27 -28.12 23.47
CA GLU A 253 21.12 -26.94 23.27
C GLU A 253 20.31 -25.71 22.77
N ASN A 254 19.00 -25.89 22.48
CA ASN A 254 18.07 -24.88 21.96
C ASN A 254 18.68 -24.15 20.75
N ARG A 255 19.02 -24.88 19.70
CA ARG A 255 19.65 -24.35 18.48
C ARG A 255 19.32 -25.17 17.26
N ILE A 256 19.53 -24.52 16.10
CA ILE A 256 19.48 -25.21 14.80
C ILE A 256 20.69 -26.16 14.70
N GLU A 257 20.46 -27.46 14.53
CA GLU A 257 21.48 -28.43 14.15
C GLU A 257 21.71 -28.43 12.64
N SER A 258 20.63 -28.38 11.86
CA SER A 258 20.67 -28.23 10.41
C SER A 258 19.36 -27.72 9.88
N TYR A 259 19.40 -27.11 8.70
CA TYR A 259 18.19 -26.69 8.00
C TYR A 259 18.31 -26.84 6.48
N ARG A 260 17.16 -26.88 5.85
CA ARG A 260 17.00 -26.71 4.40
C ARG A 260 15.91 -25.69 4.16
N TRP A 261 16.23 -24.64 3.41
CA TRP A 261 15.23 -23.67 2.95
C TRP A 261 15.09 -23.72 1.44
N GLN A 262 13.88 -23.48 0.94
CA GLN A 262 13.60 -23.36 -0.48
C GLN A 262 12.34 -22.55 -0.72
N PRO A 263 12.28 -21.71 -1.78
CA PRO A 263 11.04 -21.20 -2.30
C PRO A 263 10.33 -22.35 -3.05
N VAL A 264 9.05 -22.54 -2.76
CA VAL A 264 8.24 -23.57 -3.43
C VAL A 264 7.23 -22.87 -4.33
N PRO A 265 7.22 -23.13 -5.65
CA PRO A 265 6.24 -22.55 -6.55
C PRO A 265 4.85 -23.10 -6.25
N ILE A 266 3.87 -22.20 -6.26
CA ILE A 266 2.47 -22.53 -6.08
C ILE A 266 1.81 -22.55 -7.47
N ASP A 267 1.51 -23.73 -7.98
CA ASP A 267 0.85 -23.93 -9.25
C ASP A 267 -0.04 -25.19 -9.24
N GLU A 268 -0.94 -25.28 -10.20
CA GLU A 268 -1.90 -26.41 -10.29
C GLU A 268 -1.26 -27.79 -10.59
N LEU A 269 0.01 -27.83 -11.01
CA LEU A 269 0.71 -29.08 -11.26
C LEU A 269 1.22 -29.71 -9.96
N HIS A 270 1.53 -28.90 -8.97
CA HIS A 270 2.16 -29.31 -7.71
C HIS A 270 1.23 -29.20 -6.50
N CYS A 271 0.21 -28.34 -6.58
CA CYS A 271 -0.66 -27.98 -5.47
C CYS A 271 -2.11 -28.39 -5.76
N PRO A 272 -2.76 -29.16 -4.88
CA PRO A 272 -4.19 -29.42 -4.99
C PRO A 272 -4.98 -28.14 -4.73
N ARG A 273 -6.19 -28.04 -5.31
CA ARG A 273 -7.08 -26.91 -5.04
C ARG A 273 -7.85 -27.11 -3.73
N ASP A 274 -7.96 -26.06 -2.96
CA ASP A 274 -8.92 -25.97 -1.85
C ASP A 274 -10.22 -25.38 -2.38
N HIS A 275 -11.17 -26.24 -2.71
CA HIS A 275 -12.43 -25.81 -3.32
C HIS A 275 -13.31 -24.97 -2.38
N ALA A 276 -13.21 -25.13 -1.07
CA ALA A 276 -14.01 -24.35 -0.12
C ALA A 276 -13.58 -22.89 -0.08
N ILE A 277 -12.26 -22.67 -0.03
CA ILE A 277 -11.72 -21.32 -0.06
C ILE A 277 -11.87 -20.68 -1.44
N GLU A 278 -11.73 -21.46 -2.52
CA GLU A 278 -11.95 -21.02 -3.90
C GLU A 278 -13.40 -20.51 -4.09
N GLU A 279 -14.41 -21.26 -3.62
CA GLU A 279 -15.82 -20.85 -3.68
C GLU A 279 -16.05 -19.53 -2.93
N THR A 280 -15.44 -19.37 -1.76
CA THR A 280 -15.54 -18.15 -0.97
C THR A 280 -14.94 -16.96 -1.72
N ILE A 281 -13.77 -17.11 -2.32
CA ILE A 281 -13.12 -16.07 -3.12
C ILE A 281 -13.97 -15.70 -4.33
N ILE A 282 -14.50 -16.70 -5.06
CA ILE A 282 -15.39 -16.50 -6.21
C ILE A 282 -16.66 -15.74 -5.80
N ASN A 283 -17.24 -16.05 -4.63
CA ASN A 283 -18.40 -15.32 -4.13
C ASN A 283 -18.11 -13.84 -3.85
N TYR A 284 -16.93 -13.52 -3.28
CA TYR A 284 -16.49 -12.13 -3.13
C TYR A 284 -16.25 -11.48 -4.48
N LYS A 285 -15.56 -12.16 -5.39
CA LYS A 285 -15.31 -11.68 -6.76
C LYS A 285 -16.61 -11.35 -7.49
N ASN A 286 -17.59 -12.23 -7.45
CA ASN A 286 -18.87 -11.99 -8.10
C ASN A 286 -19.59 -10.75 -7.56
N LYS A 287 -19.56 -10.52 -6.23
CA LYS A 287 -20.12 -9.33 -5.62
C LYS A 287 -19.38 -8.06 -6.05
N THR A 288 -18.05 -8.12 -6.13
CA THR A 288 -17.26 -6.98 -6.61
C THR A 288 -17.46 -6.75 -8.10
N ASP A 289 -17.49 -7.80 -8.92
CA ASP A 289 -17.71 -7.71 -10.37
C ASP A 289 -19.10 -7.12 -10.71
N GLU A 290 -20.14 -7.51 -9.98
CA GLU A 290 -21.47 -6.91 -10.14
C GLU A 290 -21.45 -5.40 -9.87
N LYS A 291 -20.76 -4.96 -8.83
CA LYS A 291 -20.62 -3.55 -8.46
C LYS A 291 -19.71 -2.78 -9.41
N TYR A 292 -18.52 -3.32 -9.70
CA TYR A 292 -17.47 -2.64 -10.44
C TYR A 292 -17.55 -2.86 -11.95
N GLY A 293 -18.22 -3.89 -12.42
CA GLY A 293 -18.54 -4.12 -13.83
C GLY A 293 -19.63 -3.19 -14.38
N ARG A 294 -20.27 -2.39 -13.54
CA ARG A 294 -21.27 -1.40 -13.97
C ARG A 294 -20.64 -0.40 -14.93
N ILE A 295 -21.20 -0.33 -16.15
CA ILE A 295 -20.77 0.67 -17.15
C ILE A 295 -21.20 2.07 -16.67
N LEU A 296 -20.26 2.98 -16.57
CA LEU A 296 -20.47 4.38 -16.23
C LEU A 296 -20.72 5.21 -17.48
N THR A 297 -19.93 5.01 -18.52
CA THR A 297 -20.02 5.76 -19.76
C THR A 297 -19.39 5.03 -20.93
N LYS A 298 -19.61 5.58 -22.13
CA LYS A 298 -18.92 5.14 -23.34
C LYS A 298 -18.41 6.37 -24.09
N PHE A 299 -17.08 6.48 -24.20
CA PHE A 299 -16.45 7.51 -25.04
C PHE A 299 -16.45 7.10 -26.51
N VAL A 300 -16.40 8.07 -27.41
CA VAL A 300 -16.24 7.82 -28.85
C VAL A 300 -14.91 7.13 -29.16
N ARG A 301 -13.89 7.43 -28.37
CA ARG A 301 -12.54 6.81 -28.41
C ARG A 301 -11.95 6.70 -27.02
N ARG A 302 -10.83 6.02 -26.88
CA ARG A 302 -10.05 6.05 -25.65
C ARG A 302 -9.51 7.45 -25.42
N LEU A 303 -9.53 7.88 -24.15
CA LEU A 303 -8.85 9.10 -23.70
C LEU A 303 -7.52 8.72 -23.08
N THR A 304 -6.52 9.60 -23.22
CA THR A 304 -5.13 9.29 -22.90
C THR A 304 -4.55 10.17 -21.80
N HIS A 305 -3.60 9.58 -21.04
CA HIS A 305 -2.76 10.26 -20.06
C HIS A 305 -1.33 9.69 -20.12
N PRO A 306 -0.61 9.92 -21.25
CA PRO A 306 0.67 9.25 -21.49
C PRO A 306 1.83 9.80 -20.66
N THR A 307 1.65 10.93 -20.01
CA THR A 307 2.65 11.59 -19.17
C THR A 307 2.02 12.46 -18.11
N ARG A 308 2.68 12.59 -16.98
CA ARG A 308 2.23 13.42 -15.86
C ARG A 308 2.61 14.91 -16.00
N ILE A 309 3.57 15.23 -16.85
CA ILE A 309 4.18 16.57 -16.94
C ILE A 309 3.71 17.39 -18.16
N ARG A 310 2.56 17.07 -18.69
CA ARG A 310 1.89 17.81 -19.78
C ARG A 310 0.38 17.74 -19.60
N GLU A 311 -0.33 18.64 -20.29
CA GLU A 311 -1.78 18.53 -20.46
C GLU A 311 -2.16 17.20 -21.10
N THR A 312 -3.24 16.58 -20.64
CA THR A 312 -3.73 15.30 -21.14
C THR A 312 -5.25 15.28 -21.25
N GLU A 313 -5.78 14.42 -22.11
CA GLU A 313 -7.23 14.31 -22.31
C GLU A 313 -7.98 13.90 -21.06
N LEU A 314 -7.43 12.95 -20.28
CA LEU A 314 -8.02 12.55 -18.99
C LEU A 314 -7.86 13.64 -17.94
N GLY A 315 -6.75 14.37 -17.97
CA GLY A 315 -6.53 15.51 -17.08
C GLY A 315 -7.57 16.61 -17.30
N ASP A 316 -7.81 16.97 -18.56
CA ASP A 316 -8.83 17.95 -18.93
C ASP A 316 -10.23 17.50 -18.51
N LEU A 317 -10.59 16.25 -18.83
CA LEU A 317 -11.89 15.70 -18.46
C LEU A 317 -12.13 15.76 -16.95
N PHE A 318 -11.22 15.23 -16.16
CA PHE A 318 -11.45 15.13 -14.71
C PHE A 318 -11.38 16.48 -14.01
N SER A 319 -10.49 17.39 -14.45
CA SER A 319 -10.43 18.74 -13.89
C SER A 319 -11.70 19.54 -14.22
N ASP A 320 -12.26 19.38 -15.42
CA ASP A 320 -13.51 20.04 -15.83
C ASP A 320 -14.73 19.52 -15.05
N VAL A 321 -14.81 18.19 -14.93
CA VAL A 321 -15.89 17.56 -14.16
C VAL A 321 -15.90 18.07 -12.72
N LEU A 322 -14.74 18.14 -12.09
CA LEU A 322 -14.62 18.61 -10.71
C LEU A 322 -14.91 20.11 -10.59
N LYS A 323 -14.44 20.93 -11.53
CA LYS A 323 -14.76 22.35 -11.60
C LYS A 323 -16.25 22.59 -11.69
N ASP A 324 -16.89 21.96 -12.68
CA ASP A 324 -18.31 22.20 -12.99
C ASP A 324 -19.22 21.73 -11.85
N ALA A 325 -18.97 20.56 -11.30
CA ALA A 325 -19.77 19.99 -10.22
C ALA A 325 -19.66 20.80 -8.92
N LEU A 326 -18.51 21.39 -8.65
CA LEU A 326 -18.24 22.12 -7.41
C LEU A 326 -18.50 23.63 -7.54
N GLY A 327 -18.67 24.14 -8.78
CA GLY A 327 -18.95 25.55 -9.04
C GLY A 327 -17.77 26.46 -8.66
N VAL A 328 -16.52 25.98 -8.81
CA VAL A 328 -15.33 26.79 -8.61
C VAL A 328 -14.88 27.43 -9.93
N ASP A 329 -14.13 28.53 -9.85
CA ASP A 329 -13.61 29.20 -11.06
C ASP A 329 -12.54 28.35 -11.76
N ILE A 330 -11.66 27.71 -10.98
CA ILE A 330 -10.54 26.91 -11.45
C ILE A 330 -10.43 25.65 -10.61
N PHE A 331 -10.08 24.51 -11.24
CA PHE A 331 -9.65 23.31 -10.55
C PHE A 331 -8.23 22.95 -10.98
N LEU A 332 -7.34 22.75 -10.01
CA LEU A 332 -5.99 22.28 -10.24
C LEU A 332 -5.93 20.81 -9.78
N LEU A 333 -6.01 19.88 -10.75
CA LEU A 333 -6.02 18.45 -10.46
C LEU A 333 -4.59 17.91 -10.47
N GLY A 334 -4.16 17.31 -9.38
CA GLY A 334 -2.86 16.62 -9.34
C GLY A 334 -2.77 15.54 -10.44
N SER A 335 -1.85 15.72 -11.38
CA SER A 335 -1.66 14.81 -12.53
C SER A 335 -1.33 13.38 -12.07
N GLY A 336 -0.63 13.25 -10.94
CA GLY A 336 -0.31 11.98 -10.30
C GLY A 336 -1.52 11.20 -9.79
N SER A 337 -2.70 11.83 -9.67
CA SER A 337 -3.94 11.16 -9.29
C SER A 337 -4.52 10.27 -10.39
N ILE A 338 -4.09 10.48 -11.65
CA ILE A 338 -4.45 9.66 -12.80
C ILE A 338 -3.35 8.61 -12.98
N ARG A 339 -3.68 7.33 -12.80
CA ARG A 339 -2.70 6.24 -12.74
C ARG A 339 -2.56 5.46 -14.04
N ASN A 340 -3.63 5.40 -14.84
CA ASN A 340 -3.62 4.68 -16.11
C ASN A 340 -3.29 5.62 -17.28
N GLU A 341 -2.53 5.10 -18.25
CA GLU A 341 -2.17 5.86 -19.48
C GLU A 341 -3.37 6.08 -20.41
N GLN A 342 -4.46 5.33 -20.21
CA GLN A 342 -5.66 5.43 -21.05
C GLN A 342 -6.91 4.96 -20.30
N LEU A 343 -8.08 5.46 -20.72
CA LEU A 343 -9.38 5.05 -20.22
C LEU A 343 -10.40 4.94 -21.36
N GLY A 344 -11.24 3.90 -21.34
CA GLY A 344 -12.32 3.67 -22.32
C GLY A 344 -11.89 2.83 -23.54
N PRO A 345 -12.71 2.77 -24.63
CA PRO A 345 -13.93 3.58 -24.86
C PRO A 345 -15.13 3.22 -23.97
N VAL A 346 -15.31 1.99 -23.55
CA VAL A 346 -16.28 1.61 -22.53
C VAL A 346 -15.61 1.75 -21.18
N VAL A 347 -16.22 2.45 -20.26
CA VAL A 347 -15.69 2.71 -18.93
C VAL A 347 -16.62 2.09 -17.89
N THR A 348 -16.10 1.13 -17.15
CA THR A 348 -16.78 0.58 -15.97
C THR A 348 -16.38 1.32 -14.71
N LYS A 349 -17.09 1.07 -13.63
CA LYS A 349 -16.71 1.56 -12.30
C LYS A 349 -15.32 1.06 -11.86
N GLY A 350 -14.97 -0.17 -12.22
CA GLY A 350 -13.64 -0.75 -11.99
C GLY A 350 -12.56 0.03 -12.71
N ASP A 351 -12.72 0.26 -14.02
CA ASP A 351 -11.77 1.03 -14.83
C ASP A 351 -11.54 2.44 -14.27
N LEU A 352 -12.61 3.10 -13.80
CA LEU A 352 -12.49 4.41 -13.14
C LEU A 352 -11.69 4.31 -11.84
N ARG A 353 -11.93 3.29 -11.03
CA ARG A 353 -11.26 3.09 -9.74
C ARG A 353 -9.76 2.82 -9.90
N GLU A 354 -9.39 2.05 -10.92
CA GLU A 354 -7.99 1.81 -11.28
C GLU A 354 -7.31 3.05 -11.84
N CYS A 355 -8.03 3.79 -12.71
CA CYS A 355 -7.51 5.01 -13.32
C CYS A 355 -7.38 6.16 -12.30
N PHE A 356 -8.30 6.26 -11.35
CA PHE A 356 -8.36 7.32 -10.34
C PHE A 356 -8.62 6.73 -8.95
N PRO A 357 -7.61 6.10 -8.32
CA PRO A 357 -7.78 5.34 -7.08
C PRO A 357 -7.90 6.21 -5.82
N TYR A 358 -7.47 7.48 -5.88
CA TYR A 358 -7.43 8.37 -4.71
C TYR A 358 -8.76 9.11 -4.56
N ASP A 359 -9.50 8.75 -3.52
CA ASP A 359 -10.79 9.37 -3.21
C ASP A 359 -10.64 10.46 -2.14
N ASP A 360 -9.97 11.54 -2.55
CA ASP A 360 -9.70 12.68 -1.67
C ASP A 360 -10.92 13.60 -1.51
N ALA A 361 -11.01 14.22 -0.34
CA ALA A 361 -11.85 15.40 -0.15
C ALA A 361 -11.35 16.59 -1.00
N VAL A 362 -12.25 17.47 -1.38
CA VAL A 362 -11.92 18.69 -2.12
C VAL A 362 -12.05 19.91 -1.22
N HIS A 363 -11.00 20.71 -1.20
CA HIS A 363 -10.95 22.00 -0.56
C HIS A 363 -11.09 23.13 -1.58
N MET A 364 -11.89 24.12 -1.27
CA MET A 364 -11.95 25.37 -2.02
C MET A 364 -11.15 26.42 -1.26
N VAL A 365 -10.19 27.01 -1.93
CA VAL A 365 -9.38 28.13 -1.45
C VAL A 365 -9.58 29.33 -2.38
N TYR A 366 -9.18 30.51 -1.93
CA TYR A 366 -9.22 31.72 -2.75
C TYR A 366 -7.81 32.19 -3.04
N MET A 367 -7.49 32.34 -4.34
CA MET A 367 -6.20 32.75 -4.84
C MET A 367 -6.34 34.00 -5.71
N THR A 368 -5.43 34.93 -5.59
CA THR A 368 -5.30 36.04 -6.55
C THR A 368 -4.62 35.55 -7.84
N GLY A 369 -4.71 36.32 -8.92
CA GLY A 369 -3.97 36.03 -10.16
C GLY A 369 -2.46 35.89 -9.92
N ALA A 370 -1.89 36.72 -9.03
CA ALA A 370 -0.49 36.60 -8.63
C ALA A 370 -0.18 35.26 -7.92
N HIS A 371 -1.08 34.79 -7.06
CA HIS A 371 -0.92 33.49 -6.40
C HIS A 371 -0.99 32.33 -7.41
N LEU A 372 -1.93 32.39 -8.38
CA LEU A 372 -2.02 31.39 -9.45
C LEU A 372 -0.75 31.34 -10.30
N LYS A 373 -0.21 32.51 -10.68
CA LYS A 373 1.06 32.57 -11.42
C LYS A 373 2.21 31.95 -10.62
N THR A 374 2.30 32.24 -9.31
CA THR A 374 3.30 31.65 -8.41
C THR A 374 3.16 30.14 -8.34
N ALA A 375 1.96 29.63 -8.18
CA ALA A 375 1.67 28.19 -8.12
C ALA A 375 2.08 27.48 -9.42
N LEU A 376 1.73 28.05 -10.58
CA LEU A 376 2.08 27.44 -11.87
C LEU A 376 3.56 27.59 -12.23
N LEU A 377 4.24 28.67 -11.83
CA LEU A 377 5.71 28.74 -11.96
C LEU A 377 6.41 27.67 -11.12
N ARG A 378 5.88 27.39 -9.92
CA ARG A 378 6.38 26.27 -9.09
C ARG A 378 6.23 24.92 -9.80
N MET A 379 5.09 24.67 -10.43
CA MET A 379 4.82 23.47 -11.21
C MET A 379 5.77 23.36 -12.42
N LEU A 380 6.03 24.47 -13.13
CA LEU A 380 6.76 24.51 -14.41
C LEU A 380 8.27 24.73 -14.26
N ARG A 381 8.83 24.53 -13.07
CA ARG A 381 10.28 24.64 -12.83
C ARG A 381 11.08 23.58 -13.57
N ASP A 382 12.34 23.83 -13.81
CA ASP A 382 13.20 23.00 -14.65
C ASP A 382 13.29 21.54 -14.18
N GLU A 383 13.40 21.30 -12.88
CA GLU A 383 13.47 19.94 -12.34
C GLU A 383 12.19 19.15 -12.65
N ALA A 384 11.03 19.81 -12.58
CA ALA A 384 9.75 19.19 -12.90
C ALA A 384 9.66 18.84 -14.39
N LEU A 385 10.05 19.76 -15.25
CA LEU A 385 10.04 19.56 -16.71
C LEU A 385 11.10 18.57 -17.17
N ALA A 386 12.17 18.39 -16.41
CA ALA A 386 13.21 17.37 -16.63
C ALA A 386 12.79 15.96 -16.16
N GLY A 387 11.57 15.81 -15.63
CA GLY A 387 11.04 14.49 -15.22
C GLY A 387 11.38 14.09 -13.80
N ALA A 388 11.81 15.03 -12.93
CA ALA A 388 11.92 14.77 -11.50
C ALA A 388 10.55 14.40 -10.89
N HIS A 389 10.56 13.61 -9.84
CA HIS A 389 9.34 13.24 -9.11
C HIS A 389 8.79 14.45 -8.36
N THR A 390 7.99 15.26 -9.05
CA THR A 390 7.39 16.50 -8.54
C THR A 390 5.91 16.53 -8.87
N GLU A 391 5.16 17.36 -8.13
CA GLU A 391 3.74 17.57 -8.40
C GLU A 391 3.56 18.38 -9.69
N PHE A 392 2.64 17.93 -10.53
CA PHE A 392 2.19 18.61 -11.75
C PHE A 392 0.65 18.64 -11.76
N TYR A 393 0.06 19.69 -12.32
CA TYR A 393 -1.39 19.90 -12.29
C TYR A 393 -1.99 19.97 -13.68
N GLN A 394 -3.12 19.29 -13.85
CA GLN A 394 -4.01 19.44 -14.98
C GLN A 394 -4.95 20.61 -14.70
N LEU A 395 -5.12 21.47 -15.70
CA LEU A 395 -5.89 22.71 -15.58
C LEU A 395 -7.34 22.49 -16.02
N SER A 396 -8.30 22.99 -15.27
CA SER A 396 -9.69 23.00 -15.74
C SER A 396 -9.93 24.05 -16.81
N LYS A 397 -10.98 23.87 -17.60
CA LYS A 397 -11.40 24.79 -18.65
C LYS A 397 -11.52 26.23 -18.15
N GLY A 398 -11.26 27.16 -19.03
CA GLY A 398 -11.25 28.60 -18.78
C GLY A 398 -9.86 29.15 -18.49
N LEU A 399 -8.97 28.40 -17.84
CA LEU A 399 -7.57 28.80 -17.63
C LEU A 399 -6.73 28.35 -18.82
N GLU A 400 -6.06 29.30 -19.47
CA GLU A 400 -5.16 29.08 -20.62
C GLU A 400 -3.79 29.64 -20.32
N VAL A 401 -2.78 28.78 -20.41
CA VAL A 401 -1.39 29.08 -20.05
C VAL A 401 -0.45 28.71 -21.16
N GLU A 402 0.39 29.62 -21.58
CA GLU A 402 1.52 29.40 -22.48
C GLU A 402 2.80 29.85 -21.77
N TYR A 403 3.73 28.92 -21.62
CA TYR A 403 4.94 29.12 -20.83
C TYR A 403 6.19 28.88 -21.67
N ASP A 404 7.14 29.77 -21.53
CA ASP A 404 8.48 29.64 -22.14
C ASP A 404 9.50 29.30 -21.06
N GLN A 405 10.06 28.09 -21.16
CA GLN A 405 11.07 27.59 -20.24
C GLN A 405 12.39 28.38 -20.34
N ALA A 406 12.77 28.83 -21.53
CA ALA A 406 14.04 29.54 -21.73
C ALA A 406 14.07 30.89 -20.98
N THR A 407 12.94 31.54 -20.88
CA THR A 407 12.79 32.84 -20.20
C THR A 407 12.14 32.73 -18.84
N HIS A 408 11.71 31.54 -18.42
CA HIS A 408 10.94 31.29 -17.20
C HIS A 408 9.73 32.22 -17.04
N SER A 409 9.01 32.47 -18.15
CA SER A 409 7.91 33.44 -18.16
C SER A 409 6.68 32.93 -18.89
N PHE A 410 5.52 33.46 -18.51
CA PHE A 410 4.27 33.21 -19.21
C PHE A 410 4.19 34.11 -20.46
N LEU A 411 4.03 33.48 -21.62
CA LEU A 411 3.70 34.18 -22.87
C LEU A 411 2.19 34.48 -22.92
N LYS A 412 1.37 33.63 -22.33
CA LYS A 412 -0.07 33.77 -22.17
C LYS A 412 -0.49 33.30 -20.81
N PHE A 413 -1.35 34.08 -20.13
CA PHE A 413 -1.97 33.67 -18.87
C PHE A 413 -3.37 34.28 -18.81
N ASN A 414 -4.35 33.55 -19.35
CA ASN A 414 -5.70 34.05 -19.55
C ASN A 414 -6.71 33.19 -18.79
N PHE A 415 -7.81 33.82 -18.39
CA PHE A 415 -9.00 33.14 -17.90
C PHE A 415 -10.22 33.59 -18.68
N GLU A 416 -10.94 32.63 -19.28
CA GLU A 416 -12.09 32.87 -20.17
C GLU A 416 -11.77 33.84 -21.33
N GLY A 417 -10.55 33.69 -21.89
CA GLY A 417 -10.08 34.49 -23.01
C GLY A 417 -9.45 35.84 -22.63
N GLU A 418 -9.61 36.31 -21.41
CA GLU A 418 -9.10 37.61 -20.93
C GLU A 418 -7.82 37.42 -20.10
N PRO A 419 -6.82 38.32 -20.23
CA PRO A 419 -5.64 38.31 -19.38
C PRO A 419 -5.96 38.35 -17.90
N VAL A 420 -5.29 37.50 -17.12
CA VAL A 420 -5.49 37.44 -15.67
C VAL A 420 -4.78 38.61 -14.99
N ASP A 421 -5.59 39.48 -14.35
CA ASP A 421 -5.11 40.52 -13.46
C ASP A 421 -4.57 39.93 -12.17
N ASP A 422 -3.44 40.45 -11.68
CA ASP A 422 -2.76 39.96 -10.47
C ASP A 422 -3.62 40.04 -9.19
N ASP A 423 -4.50 41.03 -9.11
CA ASP A 423 -5.36 41.28 -7.96
C ASP A 423 -6.72 40.56 -8.07
N ARG A 424 -7.08 40.01 -9.23
CA ARG A 424 -8.33 39.29 -9.43
C ARG A 424 -8.32 38.02 -8.56
N VAL A 425 -9.38 37.84 -7.77
CA VAL A 425 -9.56 36.69 -6.88
C VAL A 425 -10.36 35.60 -7.57
N PHE A 426 -9.89 34.36 -7.47
CA PHE A 426 -10.51 33.15 -7.99
C PHE A 426 -10.81 32.17 -6.86
N SER A 427 -11.92 31.46 -6.96
CA SER A 427 -12.17 30.25 -6.17
C SER A 427 -11.46 29.07 -6.84
N VAL A 428 -10.57 28.41 -6.11
CA VAL A 428 -9.74 27.31 -6.63
C VAL A 428 -10.03 26.02 -5.87
N GLY A 429 -10.39 24.98 -6.60
CA GLY A 429 -10.57 23.62 -6.06
C GLY A 429 -9.26 22.86 -6.05
N LEU A 430 -8.96 22.21 -4.93
CA LEU A 430 -7.77 21.40 -4.72
C LEU A 430 -8.14 20.09 -4.01
N GLN A 431 -7.48 18.99 -4.38
CA GLN A 431 -7.55 17.75 -3.60
C GLN A 431 -6.89 17.93 -2.22
N HIS A 432 -7.37 17.19 -1.23
CA HIS A 432 -6.91 17.29 0.18
C HIS A 432 -5.41 17.20 0.33
N PHE A 433 -4.77 16.26 -0.37
CA PHE A 433 -3.32 16.12 -0.35
C PHE A 433 -2.59 17.42 -0.72
N HIS A 434 -2.99 18.08 -1.81
CA HIS A 434 -2.37 19.32 -2.28
C HIS A 434 -2.69 20.52 -1.38
N TYR A 435 -3.91 20.54 -0.81
CA TYR A 435 -4.29 21.54 0.17
C TYR A 435 -3.45 21.44 1.45
N MET A 436 -3.21 20.23 1.97
CA MET A 436 -2.38 20.02 3.17
C MET A 436 -0.90 20.35 2.92
N ASN A 437 -0.42 20.15 1.69
CA ASN A 437 0.95 20.40 1.28
C ASN A 437 1.11 21.72 0.50
N MET A 438 0.31 22.74 0.79
CA MET A 438 0.20 24.01 0.05
C MET A 438 1.57 24.68 -0.19
N LYS A 439 2.45 24.67 0.81
CA LYS A 439 3.77 25.28 0.70
C LYS A 439 4.69 24.56 -0.27
N ASP A 440 4.71 23.24 -0.21
CA ASP A 440 5.57 22.41 -1.07
C ASP A 440 5.02 22.31 -2.49
N SER A 441 3.71 22.15 -2.62
CA SER A 441 2.99 22.02 -3.89
C SER A 441 2.96 23.32 -4.69
N PHE A 442 2.72 24.45 -4.03
CA PHE A 442 2.40 25.73 -4.72
C PHE A 442 3.30 26.90 -4.32
N CYS A 443 4.22 26.73 -3.37
CA CYS A 443 4.97 27.84 -2.75
C CYS A 443 4.07 28.92 -2.12
N LEU A 444 2.90 28.54 -1.63
CA LEU A 444 1.93 29.45 -1.02
C LEU A 444 1.73 29.12 0.46
N ASP A 445 1.44 30.13 1.26
CA ASP A 445 1.10 29.98 2.67
C ASP A 445 -0.43 29.98 2.83
N LEU A 446 -0.96 28.91 3.45
CA LEU A 446 -2.40 28.75 3.64
C LEU A 446 -2.99 29.86 4.55
N GLU A 447 -2.23 30.31 5.56
CA GLU A 447 -2.70 31.37 6.46
C GLU A 447 -2.77 32.73 5.73
N GLU A 448 -1.90 32.98 4.74
CA GLU A 448 -2.00 34.17 3.89
C GLU A 448 -3.23 34.09 2.96
N LEU A 449 -3.52 32.93 2.37
CA LEU A 449 -4.70 32.75 1.54
C LEU A 449 -5.98 32.93 2.37
N ARG A 450 -6.02 32.48 3.61
CA ARG A 450 -7.14 32.66 4.55
C ARG A 450 -7.46 34.14 4.86
N LYS A 451 -6.48 35.03 4.69
CA LYS A 451 -6.73 36.48 4.81
C LYS A 451 -7.54 37.06 3.67
N ILE A 452 -7.52 36.41 2.47
CA ILE A 452 -8.35 36.79 1.33
C ILE A 452 -9.77 36.36 1.58
N HIS A 453 -9.95 35.05 1.84
CA HIS A 453 -11.24 34.47 2.18
C HIS A 453 -11.04 33.12 2.88
N ARG A 454 -12.00 32.73 3.73
CA ARG A 454 -11.97 31.47 4.44
C ARG A 454 -12.09 30.28 3.46
N ASP A 455 -11.20 29.32 3.58
CA ASP A 455 -11.25 28.03 2.90
C ASP A 455 -12.39 27.15 3.45
N ARG A 456 -12.79 26.16 2.66
CA ARG A 456 -13.80 25.18 3.07
C ARG A 456 -13.67 23.88 2.29
N VAL A 457 -14.08 22.78 2.92
CA VAL A 457 -14.33 21.51 2.23
C VAL A 457 -15.60 21.65 1.40
N VAL A 458 -15.55 21.36 0.11
CA VAL A 458 -16.68 21.45 -0.83
C VAL A 458 -17.16 20.08 -1.29
N SER A 459 -16.35 19.05 -1.12
CA SER A 459 -16.73 17.64 -1.30
C SER A 459 -15.86 16.75 -0.40
N THR A 460 -16.39 15.60 -0.02
CA THR A 460 -15.65 14.56 0.70
C THR A 460 -15.12 13.46 -0.23
N SER A 461 -15.44 13.51 -1.54
CA SER A 461 -15.07 12.49 -2.52
C SER A 461 -14.94 13.09 -3.91
N CYS A 462 -13.73 13.04 -4.48
CA CYS A 462 -13.48 13.33 -5.89
C CYS A 462 -14.07 12.25 -6.80
N THR A 463 -13.90 11.00 -6.42
CA THR A 463 -14.28 9.84 -7.24
C THR A 463 -15.78 9.78 -7.43
N GLN A 464 -16.58 10.08 -6.40
CA GLN A 464 -18.03 10.11 -6.50
C GLN A 464 -18.51 11.16 -7.51
N ILE A 465 -17.92 12.37 -7.48
CA ILE A 465 -18.25 13.44 -8.43
C ILE A 465 -17.96 12.99 -9.87
N ILE A 466 -16.79 12.39 -10.09
CA ILE A 466 -16.41 11.90 -11.43
C ILE A 466 -17.36 10.77 -11.87
N GLU A 467 -17.68 9.81 -11.00
CA GLU A 467 -18.62 8.72 -11.29
C GLU A 467 -20.00 9.26 -11.70
N GLU A 468 -20.58 10.17 -10.90
CA GLU A 468 -21.88 10.79 -11.18
C GLU A 468 -21.88 11.56 -12.51
N SER A 469 -20.79 12.29 -12.78
CA SER A 469 -20.68 13.05 -14.02
C SER A 469 -20.52 12.13 -15.26
N LEU A 470 -19.75 11.06 -15.17
CA LEU A 470 -19.63 10.09 -16.26
C LEU A 470 -20.97 9.40 -16.55
N LEU A 471 -21.75 9.08 -15.53
CA LEU A 471 -23.09 8.51 -15.67
C LEU A 471 -24.08 9.45 -16.37
N SER A 472 -23.84 10.77 -16.35
CA SER A 472 -24.69 11.74 -17.08
C SER A 472 -24.60 11.60 -18.60
N GLY A 473 -23.59 10.93 -19.13
CA GLY A 473 -23.35 10.73 -20.56
C GLY A 473 -22.94 12.00 -21.32
N GLN A 474 -22.56 13.07 -20.65
CA GLN A 474 -22.24 14.36 -21.30
C GLN A 474 -20.83 14.42 -21.89
N HIS A 475 -19.95 13.49 -21.51
CA HIS A 475 -18.50 13.57 -21.82
C HIS A 475 -18.03 12.64 -22.96
N GLN A 476 -18.94 12.11 -23.78
CA GLN A 476 -18.62 11.13 -24.82
C GLN A 476 -17.58 11.59 -25.83
N ASN A 477 -17.53 12.91 -26.10
CA ASN A 477 -16.62 13.55 -27.08
C ASN A 477 -15.45 14.28 -26.40
N ALA A 478 -15.10 13.97 -25.17
CA ALA A 478 -14.00 14.60 -24.47
C ALA A 478 -12.67 14.47 -25.27
N LYS A 479 -11.85 15.52 -25.20
CA LYS A 479 -10.57 15.63 -25.91
C LYS A 479 -9.67 16.61 -25.17
N GLY A 480 -8.37 16.62 -25.49
CA GLY A 480 -7.44 17.66 -25.04
C GLY A 480 -7.74 18.99 -25.77
N GLU A 481 -7.65 20.10 -25.05
CA GLU A 481 -8.07 21.40 -25.56
C GLU A 481 -6.93 22.39 -25.77
N GLY A 482 -5.67 22.03 -25.37
CA GLY A 482 -4.49 22.88 -25.55
C GLY A 482 -4.44 24.05 -24.57
N ARG A 483 -4.85 23.80 -23.32
CA ARG A 483 -4.91 24.83 -22.28
C ARG A 483 -3.56 25.17 -21.69
N LEU A 484 -2.62 24.20 -21.75
CA LEU A 484 -1.27 24.33 -21.23
C LEU A 484 -0.25 24.03 -22.34
N ILE A 485 0.34 25.07 -22.88
CA ILE A 485 1.40 24.98 -23.89
C ILE A 485 2.74 25.30 -23.22
N ILE A 486 3.70 24.41 -23.36
CA ILE A 486 5.04 24.54 -22.77
C ILE A 486 6.08 24.53 -23.90
N HIS A 487 6.76 25.65 -24.08
CA HIS A 487 7.93 25.76 -24.96
C HIS A 487 9.16 25.37 -24.14
N LEU A 488 9.74 24.21 -24.48
CA LEU A 488 10.95 23.72 -23.82
C LEU A 488 12.18 24.48 -24.32
N ALA A 489 13.14 24.72 -23.44
CA ALA A 489 14.46 25.23 -23.83
C ALA A 489 15.18 24.15 -24.68
N GLU A 490 15.90 24.59 -25.74
CA GLU A 490 16.67 23.70 -26.59
C GLU A 490 17.88 23.09 -25.89
#